data_5e480fddd8ef82b39683c247f47af926
#
_entry.id   5e480fddd8ef82b39683c247f47af926
#
_cell.length_a   1.000
_cell.length_b   1.000
_cell.length_c   1.000
_cell.angle_alpha   90.00
_cell.angle_beta   90.00
_cell.angle_gamma   90.00
#
_symmetry.space_group_name_H-M   'P 1'
#
loop_
_entity.id
_entity.type
_entity.pdbx_description
1 polymer ?
#
loop_
_entity_poly.entity_id
_entity_poly.type
_entity_poly.pdbx_seq_one_letter_code
_entity_poly.pdbx_strand_id
1 'polypeptide(L)'
;MMSAISADNNKEVLAGLPSLPGVYRYFDEAGTCLYVGKARDLKRRVSSYFRKTGQSPRIALMVQKIARLETTVVRTEAEALLLENNLIKTLNPKYNILFRDDKSYPYLKISEGPFARVSYYRGAVDRKNRYFGPYPNGSAVREAIGVLQKVFHLRTCEEAVFRYRTRPCLMGQMGRCSAPCIGKVTADEYARDVEDACAFLHGKTEEIMQALTDAMMNAAEDRRYEEAAVLRDRISLLRDVMHQQAVETTGGDTDADIIAVLVKNGAVCVNLAVVRGGRHLGDHAYFPDFARNLGDDLTESEVFEAFISHHYCNVPVPDTVISQAAADPAATAQLLSALANRKVAFVHEPQLTRRKWYEMAVTNAVIALDRHIAESAGETKRIDDLINVLSLELTDQERAELRIECFDISHTTGEATQASCVVFDGTRMNSALYRRFNIEGVTGGDDYAAMRQVLERRYAPVARGEAKLPTLVLVDGGRGQVHMAKDVFHELGLDISVIVGVAKGEGRKTGLETLIFADGRQPLVLGAASPALMLIAMIRDEAHRFAITGMRARRSKTRQTSRLEDIEGIGPVRRRRLLTHFGGMKALKNASVEDIAKIDGISRKLAEQIYSQLHGSDCA
;
A
#
# COMPACT_ATOMS: atom_id res chain seq x y z
N MET A 1 -35.43 1.90 6.36
CA MET A 1 -36.66 1.12 6.17
C MET A 1 -36.26 -0.31 5.87
N MET A 2 -36.76 -1.28 6.60
CA MET A 2 -36.47 -2.73 6.42
C MET A 2 -37.73 -3.38 5.84
N SER A 3 -37.62 -4.06 4.73
CA SER A 3 -38.74 -4.76 4.10
C SER A 3 -38.30 -6.13 3.60
N ALA A 4 -39.04 -7.17 4.00
CA ALA A 4 -38.86 -8.50 3.40
C ALA A 4 -39.38 -8.47 1.96
N ILE A 5 -38.62 -9.03 1.04
CA ILE A 5 -39.00 -9.13 -0.37
C ILE A 5 -39.27 -10.59 -0.67
N SER A 6 -40.50 -10.90 -1.12
CA SER A 6 -40.85 -12.19 -1.67
C SER A 6 -41.45 -11.99 -3.08
N ALA A 7 -41.57 -13.04 -3.86
CA ALA A 7 -42.13 -12.96 -5.20
C ALA A 7 -43.55 -12.32 -5.19
N ASP A 8 -44.29 -12.47 -4.11
CA ASP A 8 -45.66 -12.03 -3.99
C ASP A 8 -45.82 -10.58 -3.50
N ASN A 9 -44.85 -9.99 -2.76
CA ASN A 9 -44.96 -8.64 -2.20
C ASN A 9 -44.04 -7.58 -2.84
N ASN A 10 -43.27 -7.94 -3.84
CA ASN A 10 -42.32 -7.03 -4.51
C ASN A 10 -42.94 -5.72 -4.97
N LYS A 11 -44.17 -5.76 -5.50
CA LYS A 11 -44.86 -4.56 -6.02
C LYS A 11 -45.23 -3.56 -4.92
N GLU A 12 -45.66 -4.03 -3.77
CA GLU A 12 -46.05 -3.17 -2.64
C GLU A 12 -44.80 -2.53 -2.00
N VAL A 13 -43.74 -3.32 -1.79
CA VAL A 13 -42.48 -2.83 -1.25
C VAL A 13 -41.86 -1.77 -2.16
N LEU A 14 -41.84 -2.01 -3.48
CA LEU A 14 -41.29 -1.06 -4.47
C LEU A 14 -42.16 0.21 -4.57
N ALA A 15 -43.48 0.09 -4.44
CA ALA A 15 -44.40 1.26 -4.43
C ALA A 15 -44.17 2.18 -3.23
N GLY A 16 -43.84 1.61 -2.07
CA GLY A 16 -43.58 2.33 -0.82
C GLY A 16 -42.21 3.01 -0.73
N LEU A 17 -41.31 2.83 -1.71
CA LEU A 17 -40.00 3.44 -1.68
C LEU A 17 -40.05 4.95 -1.97
N PRO A 18 -39.24 5.77 -1.25
CA PRO A 18 -39.19 7.21 -1.47
C PRO A 18 -38.41 7.54 -2.77
N SER A 19 -38.87 8.56 -3.50
CA SER A 19 -38.17 9.16 -4.65
C SER A 19 -37.18 10.23 -4.14
N LEU A 20 -36.24 9.82 -3.29
CA LEU A 20 -35.20 10.64 -2.66
C LEU A 20 -33.83 9.99 -2.81
N PRO A 21 -32.74 10.77 -2.70
CA PRO A 21 -31.40 10.24 -2.68
C PRO A 21 -31.18 9.29 -1.50
N GLY A 22 -30.40 8.23 -1.71
CA GLY A 22 -30.12 7.29 -0.64
C GLY A 22 -29.27 6.10 -1.04
N VAL A 23 -29.11 5.20 -0.09
CA VAL A 23 -28.39 3.93 -0.24
C VAL A 23 -29.35 2.78 0.02
N TYR A 24 -29.26 1.75 -0.80
CA TYR A 24 -30.02 0.50 -0.67
C TYR A 24 -29.07 -0.69 -0.49
N ARG A 25 -29.53 -1.69 0.27
CA ARG A 25 -28.78 -2.91 0.60
C ARG A 25 -29.67 -4.12 0.36
N TYR A 26 -29.12 -5.11 -0.31
CA TYR A 26 -29.77 -6.40 -0.51
C TYR A 26 -29.14 -7.46 0.37
N PHE A 27 -29.97 -8.28 1.01
CA PHE A 27 -29.55 -9.39 1.87
C PHE A 27 -30.20 -10.67 1.41
N ASP A 28 -29.49 -11.80 1.60
CA ASP A 28 -30.04 -13.14 1.41
C ASP A 28 -30.83 -13.62 2.65
N GLU A 29 -31.35 -14.87 2.57
CA GLU A 29 -32.11 -15.50 3.67
C GLU A 29 -31.25 -15.70 4.93
N ALA A 30 -29.94 -15.90 4.77
CA ALA A 30 -29.00 -16.04 5.89
C ALA A 30 -28.61 -14.68 6.52
N GLY A 31 -29.08 -13.56 5.98
CA GLY A 31 -28.75 -12.21 6.44
C GLY A 31 -27.40 -11.69 5.93
N THR A 32 -26.78 -12.38 4.96
CA THR A 32 -25.53 -11.94 4.33
C THR A 32 -25.82 -10.80 3.35
N CYS A 33 -25.01 -9.74 3.38
CA CYS A 33 -25.16 -8.63 2.45
C CYS A 33 -24.72 -9.05 1.04
N LEU A 34 -25.64 -9.00 0.09
CA LEU A 34 -25.38 -9.33 -1.31
C LEU A 34 -24.83 -8.13 -2.07
N TYR A 35 -25.44 -6.96 -1.90
CA TYR A 35 -25.12 -5.76 -2.66
C TYR A 35 -25.45 -4.49 -1.89
N VAL A 36 -24.64 -3.47 -2.05
CA VAL A 36 -24.86 -2.10 -1.59
C VAL A 36 -24.82 -1.18 -2.81
N GLY A 37 -25.77 -0.29 -2.95
CA GLY A 37 -25.78 0.67 -4.04
C GLY A 37 -26.38 2.01 -3.66
N LYS A 38 -25.91 3.08 -4.31
CA LYS A 38 -26.47 4.44 -4.18
C LYS A 38 -27.55 4.71 -5.22
N ALA A 39 -28.41 5.67 -4.95
CA ALA A 39 -29.40 6.17 -5.88
C ALA A 39 -29.65 7.66 -5.68
N ARG A 40 -29.88 8.40 -6.78
CA ARG A 40 -30.48 9.76 -6.74
C ARG A 40 -31.97 9.70 -6.45
N ASP A 41 -32.61 8.61 -6.88
CA ASP A 41 -34.01 8.27 -6.63
C ASP A 41 -34.05 6.76 -6.31
N LEU A 42 -34.24 6.45 -5.03
CA LEU A 42 -34.26 5.07 -4.51
C LEU A 42 -35.38 4.26 -5.19
N LYS A 43 -36.57 4.82 -5.37
CA LYS A 43 -37.70 4.13 -6.00
C LYS A 43 -37.38 3.74 -7.43
N ARG A 44 -36.89 4.68 -8.23
CA ARG A 44 -36.54 4.44 -9.63
C ARG A 44 -35.39 3.42 -9.78
N ARG A 45 -34.33 3.57 -8.99
CA ARG A 45 -33.14 2.71 -9.05
C ARG A 45 -33.42 1.30 -8.57
N VAL A 46 -34.05 1.13 -7.43
CA VAL A 46 -34.38 -0.19 -6.87
C VAL A 46 -35.37 -0.92 -7.80
N SER A 47 -36.41 -0.22 -8.31
CA SER A 47 -37.36 -0.82 -9.26
C SER A 47 -36.71 -1.29 -10.54
N SER A 48 -35.60 -0.71 -10.98
CA SER A 48 -34.90 -1.14 -12.20
C SER A 48 -34.34 -2.56 -12.10
N TYR A 49 -33.96 -3.02 -10.91
CA TYR A 49 -33.46 -4.39 -10.69
C TYR A 49 -34.54 -5.47 -10.79
N PHE A 50 -35.82 -5.12 -10.69
CA PHE A 50 -36.93 -6.07 -10.74
C PHE A 50 -37.68 -6.05 -12.08
N ARG A 51 -37.13 -5.35 -13.10
CA ARG A 51 -37.68 -5.38 -14.47
C ARG A 51 -37.20 -6.65 -15.18
N LYS A 52 -38.10 -7.32 -15.88
CA LYS A 52 -37.83 -8.63 -16.54
C LYS A 52 -36.97 -8.56 -17.81
N THR A 53 -36.64 -7.38 -18.32
CA THR A 53 -35.93 -7.20 -19.60
C THR A 53 -34.63 -6.41 -19.40
N GLY A 54 -33.54 -6.88 -20.02
CA GLY A 54 -32.26 -6.15 -20.11
C GLY A 54 -31.33 -6.25 -18.90
N GLN A 55 -31.52 -7.27 -18.06
CA GLN A 55 -30.60 -7.52 -16.93
C GLN A 55 -29.42 -8.38 -17.36
N SER A 56 -28.21 -8.06 -16.87
CA SER A 56 -27.09 -8.98 -17.00
C SER A 56 -27.33 -10.25 -16.17
N PRO A 57 -26.79 -11.42 -16.60
CA PRO A 57 -26.91 -12.68 -15.85
C PRO A 57 -26.52 -12.55 -14.39
N ARG A 58 -25.50 -11.74 -14.09
CA ARG A 58 -25.05 -11.41 -12.72
C ARG A 58 -26.15 -10.78 -11.87
N ILE A 59 -26.81 -9.74 -12.41
CA ILE A 59 -27.89 -9.04 -11.72
C ILE A 59 -29.07 -9.99 -11.53
N ALA A 60 -29.40 -10.79 -12.54
CA ALA A 60 -30.48 -11.77 -12.44
C ALA A 60 -30.23 -12.81 -11.34
N LEU A 61 -29.01 -13.36 -11.23
CA LEU A 61 -28.61 -14.27 -10.15
C LEU A 61 -28.64 -13.61 -8.77
N MET A 62 -28.24 -12.34 -8.67
CA MET A 62 -28.33 -11.59 -7.42
C MET A 62 -29.77 -11.40 -7.01
N VAL A 63 -30.63 -10.94 -7.93
CA VAL A 63 -32.05 -10.67 -7.67
C VAL A 63 -32.78 -11.90 -7.17
N GLN A 64 -32.47 -13.09 -7.70
CA GLN A 64 -33.05 -14.38 -7.24
C GLN A 64 -32.72 -14.71 -5.79
N LYS A 65 -31.63 -14.17 -5.25
CA LYS A 65 -31.16 -14.45 -3.88
C LYS A 65 -31.59 -13.38 -2.87
N ILE A 66 -32.24 -12.31 -3.33
CA ILE A 66 -32.67 -11.23 -2.43
C ILE A 66 -33.85 -11.69 -1.60
N ALA A 67 -33.65 -11.75 -0.29
CA ALA A 67 -34.70 -12.00 0.69
C ALA A 67 -35.14 -10.73 1.40
N ARG A 68 -34.25 -9.73 1.53
CA ARG A 68 -34.53 -8.49 2.28
C ARG A 68 -33.88 -7.28 1.63
N LEU A 69 -34.61 -6.16 1.62
CA LEU A 69 -34.15 -4.84 1.21
C LEU A 69 -34.13 -3.88 2.41
N GLU A 70 -33.04 -3.16 2.53
CA GLU A 70 -32.94 -2.04 3.46
C GLU A 70 -32.58 -0.78 2.69
N THR A 71 -33.24 0.33 3.02
CA THR A 71 -32.96 1.63 2.41
C THR A 71 -32.68 2.69 3.48
N THR A 72 -31.72 3.57 3.18
CA THR A 72 -31.35 4.72 4.00
C THR A 72 -31.42 5.97 3.13
N VAL A 73 -32.33 6.91 3.47
CA VAL A 73 -32.46 8.20 2.79
C VAL A 73 -31.38 9.14 3.30
N VAL A 74 -30.77 9.90 2.42
CA VAL A 74 -29.81 10.96 2.71
C VAL A 74 -30.22 12.27 2.04
N ARG A 75 -29.53 13.37 2.33
CA ARG A 75 -29.87 14.69 1.81
C ARG A 75 -29.35 14.94 0.41
N THR A 76 -28.14 14.40 0.10
CA THR A 76 -27.45 14.65 -1.15
C THR A 76 -26.89 13.36 -1.75
N GLU A 77 -26.60 13.39 -3.05
CA GLU A 77 -25.97 12.27 -3.76
C GLU A 77 -24.53 12.03 -3.25
N ALA A 78 -23.81 13.08 -2.84
CA ALA A 78 -22.49 12.97 -2.24
C ALA A 78 -22.54 12.24 -0.88
N GLU A 79 -23.55 12.52 -0.04
CA GLU A 79 -23.79 11.76 1.20
C GLU A 79 -24.12 10.29 0.91
N ALA A 80 -24.93 10.03 -0.14
CA ALA A 80 -25.24 8.65 -0.56
C ALA A 80 -23.97 7.90 -0.95
N LEU A 81 -23.05 8.53 -1.69
CA LEU A 81 -21.78 7.95 -2.10
C LEU A 81 -20.87 7.61 -0.91
N LEU A 82 -20.72 8.53 0.04
CA LEU A 82 -19.93 8.32 1.24
C LEU A 82 -20.49 7.18 2.10
N LEU A 83 -21.81 7.13 2.24
CA LEU A 83 -22.49 6.07 2.98
C LEU A 83 -22.36 4.72 2.28
N GLU A 84 -22.53 4.66 0.95
CA GLU A 84 -22.31 3.46 0.14
C GLU A 84 -20.90 2.91 0.34
N ASN A 85 -19.88 3.74 0.20
CA ASN A 85 -18.48 3.33 0.36
C ASN A 85 -18.18 2.77 1.76
N ASN A 86 -18.69 3.45 2.82
CA ASN A 86 -18.54 2.97 4.18
C ASN A 86 -19.22 1.61 4.41
N LEU A 87 -20.42 1.45 3.87
CA LEU A 87 -21.18 0.19 3.96
C LEU A 87 -20.52 -0.93 3.16
N ILE A 88 -19.98 -0.66 1.98
CA ILE A 88 -19.21 -1.64 1.18
C ILE A 88 -17.99 -2.11 1.97
N LYS A 89 -17.22 -1.21 2.58
CA LYS A 89 -16.05 -1.55 3.40
C LYS A 89 -16.41 -2.39 4.64
N THR A 90 -17.54 -2.06 5.28
CA THR A 90 -17.95 -2.72 6.53
C THR A 90 -18.60 -4.08 6.27
N LEU A 91 -19.48 -4.16 5.26
CA LEU A 91 -20.30 -5.35 4.99
C LEU A 91 -19.68 -6.31 3.99
N ASN A 92 -18.65 -5.89 3.24
CA ASN A 92 -17.95 -6.66 2.21
C ASN A 92 -18.92 -7.45 1.29
N PRO A 93 -19.85 -6.77 0.58
CA PRO A 93 -20.94 -7.41 -0.13
C PRO A 93 -20.43 -8.20 -1.33
N LYS A 94 -21.03 -9.39 -1.56
CA LYS A 94 -20.58 -10.38 -2.53
C LYS A 94 -20.64 -9.92 -4.00
N TYR A 95 -21.59 -9.05 -4.33
CA TYR A 95 -21.85 -8.63 -5.71
C TYR A 95 -21.36 -7.21 -6.04
N ASN A 96 -20.67 -6.53 -5.13
CA ASN A 96 -20.02 -5.26 -5.43
C ASN A 96 -18.64 -5.47 -6.07
N ILE A 97 -18.23 -4.48 -6.87
CA ILE A 97 -16.86 -4.38 -7.38
C ILE A 97 -16.04 -3.74 -6.27
N LEU A 98 -15.01 -4.45 -5.79
CA LEU A 98 -14.21 -4.03 -4.64
C LEU A 98 -12.82 -3.58 -5.09
N PHE A 99 -12.48 -2.33 -4.83
CA PHE A 99 -11.12 -1.83 -4.95
C PHE A 99 -10.44 -1.88 -3.58
N ARG A 100 -9.54 -2.86 -3.36
CA ARG A 100 -8.88 -3.08 -2.06
C ARG A 100 -7.56 -2.31 -1.93
N ASP A 101 -7.48 -1.09 -2.42
CA ASP A 101 -6.30 -0.26 -2.18
C ASP A 101 -6.50 0.59 -0.92
N ASP A 102 -6.22 -0.02 0.25
CA ASP A 102 -6.26 0.63 1.56
C ASP A 102 -5.02 1.51 1.83
N LYS A 103 -4.08 1.56 0.89
CA LYS A 103 -2.87 2.34 1.06
C LYS A 103 -3.13 3.79 0.69
N SER A 104 -2.92 4.71 1.64
CA SER A 104 -2.93 6.14 1.36
C SER A 104 -1.94 6.47 0.24
N TYR A 105 -2.35 7.39 -0.65
CA TYR A 105 -1.49 7.84 -1.75
C TYR A 105 -0.23 8.51 -1.22
N PRO A 106 0.90 8.36 -1.93
CA PRO A 106 2.11 9.08 -1.58
C PRO A 106 2.04 10.54 -2.04
N TYR A 107 2.56 11.42 -1.20
CA TYR A 107 2.69 12.85 -1.44
C TYR A 107 4.15 13.28 -1.28
N LEU A 108 4.54 14.33 -1.99
CA LEU A 108 5.69 15.13 -1.67
C LEU A 108 5.25 16.17 -0.64
N LYS A 109 5.89 16.18 0.52
CA LYS A 109 5.59 17.12 1.61
C LYS A 109 6.72 18.12 1.73
N ILE A 110 6.37 19.41 1.76
CA ILE A 110 7.26 20.52 2.15
C ILE A 110 6.79 21.03 3.51
N SER A 111 7.64 20.93 4.54
CA SER A 111 7.29 21.34 5.89
C SER A 111 7.20 22.86 6.02
N GLU A 112 6.47 23.35 7.00
CA GLU A 112 6.47 24.76 7.39
C GLU A 112 7.79 25.14 8.11
N GLY A 113 8.14 26.41 8.09
CA GLY A 113 9.28 26.99 8.81
C GLY A 113 10.36 27.58 7.89
N PRO A 114 11.32 28.34 8.46
CA PRO A 114 12.30 29.11 7.72
C PRO A 114 13.24 28.26 6.86
N PHE A 115 13.47 27.02 7.29
CA PHE A 115 14.25 26.04 6.52
C PHE A 115 13.39 24.80 6.26
N ALA A 116 12.41 24.94 5.38
CA ALA A 116 11.46 23.88 5.05
C ALA A 116 12.15 22.60 4.57
N ARG A 117 11.64 21.44 5.00
CA ARG A 117 12.13 20.12 4.64
C ARG A 117 11.28 19.51 3.54
N VAL A 118 11.91 18.98 2.49
CA VAL A 118 11.24 18.12 1.51
C VAL A 118 11.29 16.67 1.96
N SER A 119 10.16 15.98 1.92
CA SER A 119 10.06 14.59 2.35
C SER A 119 8.96 13.83 1.61
N TYR A 120 9.15 12.52 1.51
CA TYR A 120 8.10 11.56 1.17
C TYR A 120 7.09 11.48 2.30
N TYR A 121 5.81 11.53 2.00
CA TYR A 121 4.73 11.45 2.97
C TYR A 121 3.64 10.49 2.51
N ARG A 122 3.05 9.78 3.46
CA ARG A 122 1.88 8.94 3.29
C ARG A 122 1.01 9.07 4.52
N GLY A 123 -0.25 9.44 4.36
CA GLY A 123 -1.19 9.64 5.47
C GLY A 123 -2.15 10.79 5.22
N ALA A 124 -2.90 11.17 6.25
CA ALA A 124 -3.83 12.29 6.19
C ALA A 124 -3.07 13.62 6.02
N VAL A 125 -3.55 14.45 5.11
CA VAL A 125 -2.98 15.77 4.80
C VAL A 125 -3.41 16.77 5.89
N ASP A 126 -2.47 17.49 6.48
CA ASP A 126 -2.74 18.58 7.43
C ASP A 126 -2.71 19.95 6.72
N ARG A 127 -3.23 20.99 7.39
CA ARG A 127 -3.25 22.36 6.84
C ARG A 127 -1.97 23.16 7.11
N LYS A 128 -1.04 22.63 7.89
CA LYS A 128 0.20 23.34 8.29
C LYS A 128 1.32 23.18 7.28
N ASN A 129 1.31 22.08 6.54
CA ASN A 129 2.38 21.77 5.59
C ASN A 129 1.84 21.86 4.15
N ARG A 130 2.74 21.99 3.18
CA ARG A 130 2.40 21.96 1.76
C ARG A 130 2.56 20.55 1.24
N TYR A 131 1.53 20.05 0.54
CA TYR A 131 1.49 18.72 -0.04
C TYR A 131 1.27 18.81 -1.54
N PHE A 132 2.08 18.08 -2.29
CA PHE A 132 1.99 17.97 -3.74
C PHE A 132 1.71 16.55 -4.14
N GLY A 133 0.80 16.32 -5.04
CA GLY A 133 0.30 15.02 -5.47
C GLY A 133 -1.23 14.99 -5.50
N PRO A 134 -1.88 13.82 -5.38
CA PRO A 134 -1.28 12.50 -5.11
C PRO A 134 -0.38 12.00 -6.23
N TYR A 135 0.69 11.28 -5.89
CA TYR A 135 1.53 10.59 -6.86
C TYR A 135 1.05 9.14 -7.05
N PRO A 136 1.19 8.55 -8.23
CA PRO A 136 0.73 7.19 -8.49
C PRO A 136 1.53 6.14 -7.70
N ASN A 137 2.81 6.40 -7.43
CA ASN A 137 3.68 5.47 -6.70
C ASN A 137 4.80 6.19 -5.93
N GLY A 138 5.47 5.47 -5.03
CA GLY A 138 6.52 6.05 -4.18
C GLY A 138 7.84 6.33 -4.92
N SER A 139 8.09 5.73 -6.08
CA SER A 139 9.28 6.03 -6.90
C SER A 139 9.16 7.39 -7.56
N ALA A 140 7.99 7.74 -8.09
CA ALA A 140 7.72 9.05 -8.67
C ALA A 140 7.95 10.20 -7.65
N VAL A 141 7.53 10.02 -6.38
CA VAL A 141 7.83 11.02 -5.34
C VAL A 141 9.33 11.15 -5.09
N ARG A 142 10.07 10.04 -5.03
CA ARG A 142 11.52 10.08 -4.79
C ARG A 142 12.27 10.73 -5.94
N GLU A 143 11.83 10.49 -7.16
CA GLU A 143 12.36 11.14 -8.35
C GLU A 143 12.11 12.65 -8.33
N ALA A 144 10.88 13.09 -8.03
CA ALA A 144 10.55 14.49 -7.84
C ALA A 144 11.41 15.14 -6.74
N ILE A 145 11.60 14.48 -5.58
CA ILE A 145 12.51 14.95 -4.52
C ILE A 145 13.94 15.08 -5.06
N GLY A 146 14.41 14.12 -5.87
CA GLY A 146 15.73 14.16 -6.50
C GLY A 146 15.91 15.37 -7.43
N VAL A 147 14.87 15.73 -8.18
CA VAL A 147 14.85 16.94 -9.03
C VAL A 147 14.92 18.19 -8.16
N LEU A 148 14.10 18.30 -7.12
CA LEU A 148 14.12 19.45 -6.22
C LEU A 148 15.46 19.63 -5.50
N GLN A 149 16.15 18.56 -5.17
CA GLN A 149 17.49 18.62 -4.61
C GLN A 149 18.54 19.10 -5.61
N LYS A 150 18.43 18.70 -6.88
CA LYS A 150 19.38 19.10 -7.93
C LYS A 150 19.22 20.57 -8.33
N VAL A 151 17.98 21.02 -8.43
CA VAL A 151 17.65 22.34 -8.99
C VAL A 151 17.54 23.43 -7.92
N PHE A 152 16.85 23.11 -6.80
CA PHE A 152 16.54 24.09 -5.75
C PHE A 152 17.32 23.85 -4.45
N HIS A 153 18.21 22.88 -4.42
CA HIS A 153 19.11 22.57 -3.30
C HIS A 153 18.41 22.42 -1.94
N LEU A 154 17.18 21.91 -1.93
CA LEU A 154 16.36 21.80 -0.72
C LEU A 154 16.81 20.65 0.18
N ARG A 155 16.74 20.88 1.50
CA ARG A 155 17.10 19.86 2.48
C ARG A 155 16.05 18.75 2.59
N THR A 156 16.52 17.52 2.82
CA THR A 156 15.68 16.35 3.08
C THR A 156 15.94 15.73 4.48
N CYS A 157 16.94 16.23 5.20
CA CYS A 157 17.32 15.70 6.51
C CYS A 157 16.24 15.94 7.58
N GLU A 158 16.16 15.05 8.56
CA GLU A 158 15.26 15.18 9.70
C GLU A 158 15.64 16.36 10.61
N GLU A 159 14.65 16.89 11.32
CA GLU A 159 14.81 18.09 12.13
C GLU A 159 15.86 17.90 13.23
N ALA A 160 15.90 16.73 13.86
CA ALA A 160 16.91 16.40 14.83
C ALA A 160 18.33 16.44 14.24
N VAL A 161 18.50 15.93 13.02
CA VAL A 161 19.79 15.97 12.31
C VAL A 161 20.15 17.39 11.88
N PHE A 162 19.17 18.19 11.48
CA PHE A 162 19.36 19.58 11.05
C PHE A 162 19.90 20.45 12.19
N ARG A 163 19.31 20.34 13.39
CA ARG A 163 19.64 21.19 14.54
C ARG A 163 21.05 20.99 15.11
N TYR A 164 21.57 19.76 14.99
CA TYR A 164 22.82 19.39 15.67
C TYR A 164 24.02 19.24 14.74
N ARG A 165 23.89 19.68 13.48
CA ARG A 165 25.02 19.61 12.55
C ARG A 165 25.98 20.78 12.69
N THR A 166 27.26 20.42 12.72
CA THR A 166 28.39 21.37 12.77
C THR A 166 29.20 21.41 11.48
N ARG A 167 28.98 20.45 10.57
CA ARG A 167 29.67 20.34 9.26
C ARG A 167 28.71 19.90 8.16
N PRO A 168 28.97 20.26 6.88
CA PRO A 168 28.10 19.86 5.76
C PRO A 168 27.99 18.34 5.66
N CYS A 169 26.79 17.84 5.35
CA CYS A 169 26.60 16.43 5.02
C CYS A 169 26.98 16.17 3.56
N LEU A 170 26.98 14.89 3.17
CA LEU A 170 27.26 14.49 1.80
C LEU A 170 26.41 15.27 0.77
N MET A 171 25.10 15.48 1.04
CA MET A 171 24.23 16.27 0.15
C MET A 171 24.69 17.72 0.02
N GLY A 172 25.14 18.33 1.13
CA GLY A 172 25.72 19.69 1.10
C GLY A 172 27.07 19.74 0.36
N GLN A 173 27.91 18.72 0.50
CA GLN A 173 29.18 18.63 -0.23
C GLN A 173 28.98 18.39 -1.74
N MET A 174 27.95 17.62 -2.11
CA MET A 174 27.58 17.35 -3.50
C MET A 174 26.77 18.49 -4.16
N GLY A 175 26.57 19.63 -3.50
CA GLY A 175 25.75 20.71 -4.02
C GLY A 175 24.26 20.40 -4.17
N ARG A 176 23.75 19.31 -3.56
CA ARG A 176 22.32 18.95 -3.60
C ARG A 176 21.49 19.52 -2.44
N CYS A 177 22.13 20.25 -1.54
CA CYS A 177 21.52 20.98 -0.45
C CYS A 177 22.37 22.22 -0.19
N SER A 178 21.74 23.38 -0.06
CA SER A 178 22.40 24.64 0.25
C SER A 178 23.03 24.71 1.65
N ALA A 179 22.94 23.61 2.42
CA ALA A 179 23.51 23.42 3.76
C ALA A 179 23.08 24.52 4.78
N PRO A 180 21.79 24.81 4.94
CA PRO A 180 21.32 25.81 5.91
C PRO A 180 21.61 25.41 7.37
N CYS A 181 21.86 24.13 7.64
CA CYS A 181 22.21 23.62 8.97
C CYS A 181 23.53 24.16 9.54
N ILE A 182 24.38 24.72 8.70
CA ILE A 182 25.67 25.34 9.10
C ILE A 182 25.75 26.82 8.72
N GLY A 183 24.61 27.44 8.40
CA GLY A 183 24.53 28.88 8.11
C GLY A 183 25.11 29.29 6.76
N LYS A 184 25.21 28.36 5.76
CA LYS A 184 25.70 28.71 4.41
C LYS A 184 24.74 29.61 3.62
N VAL A 185 23.46 29.59 3.96
CA VAL A 185 22.41 30.40 3.36
C VAL A 185 21.54 31.00 4.45
N THR A 186 21.03 32.20 4.20
CA THR A 186 20.08 32.88 5.09
C THR A 186 18.68 32.26 4.97
N ALA A 187 17.81 32.56 5.95
CA ALA A 187 16.43 32.10 5.94
C ALA A 187 15.67 32.64 4.72
N ASP A 188 15.93 33.90 4.31
CA ASP A 188 15.25 34.55 3.20
C ASP A 188 15.69 34.01 1.85
N GLU A 189 16.98 33.67 1.69
CA GLU A 189 17.47 32.99 0.48
C GLU A 189 16.89 31.60 0.34
N TYR A 190 16.86 30.85 1.43
CA TYR A 190 16.28 29.51 1.44
C TYR A 190 14.76 29.53 1.18
N ALA A 191 14.05 30.51 1.73
CA ALA A 191 12.62 30.68 1.49
C ALA A 191 12.31 30.94 0.01
N ARG A 192 13.15 31.73 -0.70
CA ARG A 192 13.02 31.90 -2.15
C ARG A 192 13.17 30.60 -2.91
N ASP A 193 14.18 29.79 -2.59
CA ASP A 193 14.35 28.46 -3.21
C ASP A 193 13.15 27.54 -2.95
N VAL A 194 12.52 27.64 -1.79
CA VAL A 194 11.30 26.88 -1.45
C VAL A 194 10.10 27.36 -2.28
N GLU A 195 9.90 28.67 -2.43
CA GLU A 195 8.81 29.22 -3.24
C GLU A 195 8.99 28.88 -4.74
N ASP A 196 10.22 28.98 -5.26
CA ASP A 196 10.55 28.55 -6.62
C ASP A 196 10.25 27.06 -6.83
N ALA A 197 10.60 26.22 -5.85
CA ALA A 197 10.29 24.80 -5.88
C ALA A 197 8.78 24.53 -5.86
N CYS A 198 8.02 25.29 -5.06
CA CYS A 198 6.56 25.20 -5.04
C CYS A 198 5.96 25.64 -6.37
N ALA A 199 6.42 26.76 -6.94
CA ALA A 199 5.98 27.24 -8.25
C ALA A 199 6.29 26.22 -9.35
N PHE A 200 7.48 25.60 -9.30
CA PHE A 200 7.85 24.50 -10.19
C PHE A 200 6.89 23.30 -10.06
N LEU A 201 6.55 22.88 -8.86
CA LEU A 201 5.61 21.78 -8.63
C LEU A 201 4.18 22.11 -9.08
N HIS A 202 3.81 23.37 -9.13
CA HIS A 202 2.55 23.87 -9.70
C HIS A 202 2.59 24.09 -11.22
N GLY A 203 3.70 23.76 -11.91
CA GLY A 203 3.82 23.88 -13.36
C GLY A 203 4.28 25.25 -13.87
N LYS A 204 4.54 26.23 -13.00
CA LYS A 204 4.98 27.60 -13.36
C LYS A 204 6.47 27.66 -13.75
N THR A 205 6.89 26.75 -14.60
CA THR A 205 8.31 26.57 -14.93
C THR A 205 8.85 27.71 -15.80
N GLU A 206 8.02 28.26 -16.70
CA GLU A 206 8.43 29.38 -17.57
C GLU A 206 8.69 30.66 -16.76
N GLU A 207 7.84 30.97 -15.76
CA GLU A 207 8.02 32.09 -14.85
C GLU A 207 9.36 32.01 -14.11
N ILE A 208 9.69 30.80 -13.60
CA ILE A 208 10.96 30.54 -12.90
C ILE A 208 12.15 30.68 -13.85
N MET A 209 12.04 30.14 -15.06
CA MET A 209 13.10 30.23 -16.06
C MET A 209 13.39 31.67 -16.42
N GLN A 210 12.36 32.49 -16.60
CA GLN A 210 12.53 33.94 -16.88
C GLN A 210 13.20 34.65 -15.70
N ALA A 211 12.70 34.43 -14.47
CA ALA A 211 13.27 35.04 -13.27
C ALA A 211 14.75 34.67 -13.05
N LEU A 212 15.13 33.41 -13.28
CA LEU A 212 16.51 32.94 -13.19
C LEU A 212 17.38 33.56 -14.32
N THR A 213 16.82 33.71 -15.50
CA THR A 213 17.53 34.34 -16.64
C THR A 213 17.81 35.81 -16.35
N ASP A 214 16.82 36.55 -15.85
CA ASP A 214 16.97 37.95 -15.49
C ASP A 214 17.99 38.13 -14.35
N ALA A 215 17.94 37.27 -13.33
CA ALA A 215 18.92 37.26 -12.24
C ALA A 215 20.35 36.96 -12.74
N MET A 216 20.48 36.00 -13.68
CA MET A 216 21.78 35.68 -14.30
C MET A 216 22.35 36.85 -15.07
N MET A 217 21.52 37.53 -15.85
CA MET A 217 21.95 38.73 -16.63
C MET A 217 22.37 39.86 -15.71
N ASN A 218 21.59 40.17 -14.68
CA ASN A 218 21.93 41.19 -13.68
C ASN A 218 23.25 40.86 -12.94
N ALA A 219 23.46 39.59 -12.56
CA ALA A 219 24.71 39.17 -11.94
C ALA A 219 25.90 39.33 -12.90
N ALA A 220 25.71 39.07 -14.19
CA ALA A 220 26.76 39.25 -15.21
C ALA A 220 27.07 40.74 -15.45
N GLU A 221 26.06 41.61 -15.50
CA GLU A 221 26.23 43.09 -15.61
C GLU A 221 26.98 43.65 -14.41
N ASP A 222 26.67 43.16 -13.20
CA ASP A 222 27.37 43.53 -11.96
C ASP A 222 28.75 42.87 -11.83
N ARG A 223 29.22 42.14 -12.84
CA ARG A 223 30.50 41.41 -12.88
C ARG A 223 30.63 40.31 -11.80
N ARG A 224 29.50 39.81 -11.27
CA ARG A 224 29.44 38.68 -10.33
C ARG A 224 29.40 37.34 -11.12
N TYR A 225 30.49 37.07 -11.85
CA TYR A 225 30.54 35.99 -12.83
C TYR A 225 30.35 34.58 -12.23
N GLU A 226 30.80 34.33 -10.99
CA GLU A 226 30.59 33.06 -10.32
C GLU A 226 29.10 32.81 -10.01
N GLU A 227 28.38 33.83 -9.57
CA GLU A 227 26.95 33.79 -9.32
C GLU A 227 26.18 33.60 -10.64
N ALA A 228 26.55 34.32 -11.69
CA ALA A 228 25.98 34.15 -13.03
C ALA A 228 26.19 32.72 -13.55
N ALA A 229 27.34 32.10 -13.31
CA ALA A 229 27.64 30.73 -13.70
C ALA A 229 26.75 29.72 -12.95
N VAL A 230 26.55 29.89 -11.65
CA VAL A 230 25.65 29.05 -10.85
C VAL A 230 24.20 29.13 -11.36
N LEU A 231 23.71 30.33 -11.67
CA LEU A 231 22.37 30.55 -12.23
C LEU A 231 22.22 29.92 -13.62
N ARG A 232 23.25 30.06 -14.49
CA ARG A 232 23.29 29.40 -15.81
C ARG A 232 23.16 27.88 -15.68
N ASP A 233 23.92 27.27 -14.77
CA ASP A 233 23.93 25.84 -14.57
C ASP A 233 22.56 25.35 -14.01
N ARG A 234 21.93 26.14 -13.14
CA ARG A 234 20.56 25.90 -12.64
C ARG A 234 19.53 25.98 -13.79
N ILE A 235 19.64 26.94 -14.69
CA ILE A 235 18.80 27.06 -15.89
C ILE A 235 18.97 25.83 -16.79
N SER A 236 20.23 25.38 -17.01
CA SER A 236 20.51 24.20 -17.82
C SER A 236 19.87 22.95 -17.23
N LEU A 237 19.99 22.74 -15.92
CA LEU A 237 19.34 21.61 -15.23
C LEU A 237 17.82 21.65 -15.34
N LEU A 238 17.19 22.84 -15.23
CA LEU A 238 15.75 22.99 -15.44
C LEU A 238 15.35 22.64 -16.87
N ARG A 239 16.11 23.10 -17.87
CA ARG A 239 15.88 22.74 -19.28
C ARG A 239 15.98 21.25 -19.52
N ASP A 240 16.99 20.59 -18.96
CA ASP A 240 17.15 19.13 -19.10
C ASP A 240 15.95 18.37 -18.51
N VAL A 241 15.47 18.78 -17.34
CA VAL A 241 14.26 18.24 -16.72
C VAL A 241 13.04 18.48 -17.59
N MET A 242 12.90 19.68 -18.17
CA MET A 242 11.81 20.00 -19.10
C MET A 242 11.90 19.19 -20.40
N HIS A 243 13.09 19.02 -20.97
CA HIS A 243 13.28 18.23 -22.18
C HIS A 243 12.91 16.75 -21.99
N GLN A 244 13.25 16.16 -20.86
CA GLN A 244 12.83 14.80 -20.51
C GLN A 244 11.30 14.70 -20.35
N GLN A 245 10.64 15.77 -19.93
CA GLN A 245 9.18 15.86 -19.77
C GLN A 245 8.45 16.44 -20.99
N ALA A 246 9.13 17.17 -21.90
CA ALA A 246 8.54 17.83 -23.06
C ALA A 246 7.97 16.87 -24.12
N VAL A 247 8.30 15.59 -24.05
CA VAL A 247 7.63 14.55 -24.84
C VAL A 247 6.16 14.41 -24.44
N GLU A 248 5.77 14.92 -23.26
CA GLU A 248 4.46 14.73 -22.65
C GLU A 248 3.61 16.00 -22.50
N THR A 249 4.18 17.20 -22.68
CA THR A 249 3.46 18.45 -22.36
C THR A 249 3.43 19.45 -23.50
N THR A 250 2.28 19.60 -24.08
CA THR A 250 1.88 20.81 -24.81
C THR A 250 0.66 21.42 -24.12
N GLY A 251 0.89 22.39 -23.25
CA GLY A 251 -0.12 23.39 -22.90
C GLY A 251 -0.85 23.22 -21.58
N GLY A 252 -0.60 24.14 -20.69
CA GLY A 252 -1.54 24.66 -19.72
C GLY A 252 -1.48 24.07 -18.31
N ASP A 253 -1.61 24.93 -17.36
CA ASP A 253 -1.75 24.71 -15.90
C ASP A 253 -2.93 23.78 -15.52
N THR A 254 -2.99 22.56 -16.03
CA THR A 254 -4.17 21.73 -15.84
C THR A 254 -3.84 20.51 -15.01
N ASP A 255 -4.42 20.43 -13.83
CA ASP A 255 -4.47 19.22 -13.04
C ASP A 255 -5.53 18.30 -13.61
N ALA A 256 -5.13 17.13 -14.09
CA ALA A 256 -6.03 16.17 -14.70
C ALA A 256 -5.76 14.74 -14.22
N ASP A 257 -6.82 13.96 -14.07
CA ASP A 257 -6.79 12.51 -13.92
C ASP A 257 -7.37 11.88 -15.19
N ILE A 258 -6.60 10.98 -15.78
CA ILE A 258 -7.00 10.25 -16.98
C ILE A 258 -7.28 8.80 -16.57
N ILE A 259 -8.52 8.36 -16.76
CA ILE A 259 -8.99 7.06 -16.30
C ILE A 259 -9.36 6.22 -17.52
N ALA A 260 -8.55 5.20 -17.81
CA ALA A 260 -8.83 4.19 -18.82
C ALA A 260 -9.31 2.91 -18.13
N VAL A 261 -10.44 2.39 -18.59
CA VAL A 261 -11.02 1.14 -18.10
C VAL A 261 -10.98 0.12 -19.21
N LEU A 262 -10.56 -1.10 -18.91
CA LEU A 262 -10.57 -2.23 -19.83
C LEU A 262 -11.19 -3.44 -19.15
N VAL A 263 -12.08 -4.11 -19.88
CA VAL A 263 -12.68 -5.38 -19.52
C VAL A 263 -12.38 -6.38 -20.63
N LYS A 264 -11.65 -7.46 -20.33
CA LYS A 264 -11.23 -8.45 -21.34
C LYS A 264 -11.23 -9.85 -20.70
N ASN A 265 -12.02 -10.76 -21.25
CA ASN A 265 -12.07 -12.16 -20.79
C ASN A 265 -12.28 -12.31 -19.26
N GLY A 266 -13.21 -11.55 -18.70
CA GLY A 266 -13.48 -11.57 -17.25
C GLY A 266 -12.42 -10.87 -16.38
N ALA A 267 -11.32 -10.40 -16.96
CA ALA A 267 -10.32 -9.61 -16.25
C ALA A 267 -10.58 -8.11 -16.45
N VAL A 268 -10.35 -7.33 -15.41
CA VAL A 268 -10.63 -5.88 -15.38
C VAL A 268 -9.39 -5.13 -14.96
N CYS A 269 -9.08 -4.05 -15.66
CA CYS A 269 -8.03 -3.09 -15.30
C CYS A 269 -8.58 -1.67 -15.37
N VAL A 270 -8.31 -0.88 -14.34
CA VAL A 270 -8.49 0.57 -14.37
C VAL A 270 -7.12 1.21 -14.27
N ASN A 271 -6.69 1.88 -15.33
CA ASN A 271 -5.44 2.63 -15.33
C ASN A 271 -5.72 4.10 -15.07
N LEU A 272 -5.13 4.63 -13.98
CA LEU A 272 -5.18 6.02 -13.61
C LEU A 272 -3.84 6.68 -13.96
N ALA A 273 -3.83 7.57 -14.95
CA ALA A 273 -2.71 8.44 -15.24
C ALA A 273 -2.94 9.80 -14.58
N VAL A 274 -1.94 10.28 -13.82
CA VAL A 274 -2.05 11.49 -13.01
C VAL A 274 -1.24 12.61 -13.65
N VAL A 275 -1.89 13.71 -13.98
CA VAL A 275 -1.27 14.95 -14.49
C VAL A 275 -1.45 16.05 -13.46
N ARG A 276 -0.36 16.73 -13.06
CA ARG A 276 -0.39 17.88 -12.16
C ARG A 276 0.52 18.97 -12.68
N GLY A 277 -0.01 20.20 -12.75
CA GLY A 277 0.71 21.34 -13.36
C GLY A 277 1.10 21.07 -14.81
N GLY A 278 0.27 20.37 -15.58
CA GLY A 278 0.56 19.94 -16.94
C GLY A 278 1.59 18.82 -17.10
N ARG A 279 2.09 18.23 -16.01
CA ARG A 279 3.09 17.16 -16.04
C ARG A 279 2.47 15.82 -15.70
N HIS A 280 2.80 14.80 -16.47
CA HIS A 280 2.44 13.44 -16.19
C HIS A 280 3.30 12.89 -15.03
N LEU A 281 2.66 12.62 -13.88
CA LEU A 281 3.34 12.11 -12.67
C LEU A 281 3.49 10.58 -12.69
N GLY A 282 2.91 9.91 -13.69
CA GLY A 282 2.92 8.46 -13.87
C GLY A 282 1.54 7.84 -13.85
N ASP A 283 1.53 6.52 -14.02
CA ASP A 283 0.33 5.69 -14.09
C ASP A 283 0.24 4.74 -12.90
N HIS A 284 -0.99 4.37 -12.56
CA HIS A 284 -1.27 3.30 -11.60
C HIS A 284 -2.40 2.43 -12.12
N ALA A 285 -2.12 1.13 -12.26
CA ALA A 285 -3.10 0.15 -12.67
C ALA A 285 -3.77 -0.50 -11.44
N TYR A 286 -5.08 -0.50 -11.41
CA TYR A 286 -5.92 -1.12 -10.39
C TYR A 286 -6.60 -2.35 -10.98
N PHE A 287 -6.59 -3.44 -10.21
CA PHE A 287 -7.25 -4.69 -10.55
C PHE A 287 -8.29 -4.96 -9.45
N PRO A 288 -9.59 -4.68 -9.70
CA PRO A 288 -10.61 -4.86 -8.69
C PRO A 288 -10.85 -6.33 -8.38
N ASP A 289 -11.12 -6.62 -7.10
CA ASP A 289 -11.58 -7.94 -6.68
C ASP A 289 -13.11 -8.03 -6.89
N PHE A 290 -13.55 -9.10 -7.49
CA PHE A 290 -14.98 -9.48 -7.62
C PHE A 290 -15.07 -11.01 -7.65
N ALA A 291 -16.26 -11.56 -7.34
CA ALA A 291 -16.44 -13.02 -7.36
C ALA A 291 -16.14 -13.57 -8.75
N ARG A 292 -15.26 -14.56 -8.84
CA ARG A 292 -14.68 -15.13 -10.09
C ARG A 292 -15.69 -15.48 -11.20
N ASN A 293 -16.94 -15.76 -10.83
CA ASN A 293 -18.00 -16.12 -11.77
C ASN A 293 -18.82 -14.91 -12.28
N LEU A 294 -18.37 -13.68 -12.02
CA LEU A 294 -19.13 -12.45 -12.28
C LEU A 294 -18.44 -11.50 -13.26
N GLY A 295 -17.21 -11.82 -13.71
CA GLY A 295 -16.39 -10.92 -14.51
C GLY A 295 -16.80 -10.79 -15.98
N ASP A 296 -17.41 -11.81 -16.56
CA ASP A 296 -17.71 -11.84 -18.01
C ASP A 296 -18.81 -10.85 -18.43
N ASP A 297 -19.65 -10.40 -17.48
CA ASP A 297 -20.80 -9.52 -17.76
C ASP A 297 -20.57 -8.07 -17.28
N LEU A 298 -19.36 -7.71 -16.81
CA LEU A 298 -19.08 -6.35 -16.36
C LEU A 298 -18.89 -5.41 -17.54
N THR A 299 -19.55 -4.26 -17.48
CA THR A 299 -19.32 -3.17 -18.44
C THR A 299 -18.24 -2.22 -17.93
N GLU A 300 -17.50 -1.58 -18.85
CA GLU A 300 -16.51 -0.55 -18.51
C GLU A 300 -17.12 0.59 -17.70
N SER A 301 -18.38 0.91 -17.96
CA SER A 301 -19.13 1.95 -17.26
C SER A 301 -19.38 1.59 -15.78
N GLU A 302 -19.80 0.35 -15.48
CA GLU A 302 -20.01 -0.10 -14.09
C GLU A 302 -18.70 -0.09 -13.31
N VAL A 303 -17.60 -0.50 -13.93
CA VAL A 303 -16.25 -0.47 -13.35
C VAL A 303 -15.80 0.96 -13.09
N PHE A 304 -16.01 1.86 -14.07
CA PHE A 304 -15.66 3.27 -13.94
C PHE A 304 -16.42 3.95 -12.79
N GLU A 305 -17.74 3.76 -12.71
CA GLU A 305 -18.56 4.31 -11.64
C GLU A 305 -18.14 3.80 -10.24
N ALA A 306 -17.84 2.50 -10.14
CA ALA A 306 -17.32 1.92 -8.91
C ALA A 306 -15.95 2.52 -8.54
N PHE A 307 -15.06 2.70 -9.53
CA PHE A 307 -13.73 3.27 -9.32
C PHE A 307 -13.80 4.72 -8.83
N ILE A 308 -14.49 5.62 -9.53
CA ILE A 308 -14.58 7.03 -9.14
C ILE A 308 -15.22 7.19 -7.77
N SER A 309 -16.22 6.35 -7.46
CA SER A 309 -16.90 6.33 -6.17
C SER A 309 -15.98 5.94 -5.03
N HIS A 310 -15.07 4.98 -5.25
CA HIS A 310 -14.09 4.55 -4.27
C HIS A 310 -12.92 5.54 -4.16
N HIS A 311 -12.36 5.95 -5.30
CA HIS A 311 -11.14 6.75 -5.39
C HIS A 311 -11.33 8.16 -4.80
N TYR A 312 -12.33 8.89 -5.27
CA TYR A 312 -12.53 10.29 -4.87
C TYR A 312 -13.21 10.49 -3.51
N CYS A 313 -13.56 9.43 -2.81
CA CYS A 313 -13.91 9.54 -1.39
C CYS A 313 -12.69 9.84 -0.49
N ASN A 314 -11.49 9.46 -0.93
CA ASN A 314 -10.26 9.56 -0.13
C ASN A 314 -9.20 10.48 -0.77
N VAL A 315 -9.40 10.91 -2.01
CA VAL A 315 -8.46 11.70 -2.80
C VAL A 315 -9.16 12.95 -3.31
N PRO A 316 -8.51 14.13 -3.27
CA PRO A 316 -9.08 15.34 -3.86
C PRO A 316 -9.34 15.17 -5.36
N VAL A 317 -10.51 15.59 -5.82
CA VAL A 317 -10.84 15.59 -7.25
C VAL A 317 -10.02 16.69 -7.96
N PRO A 318 -9.33 16.41 -9.08
CA PRO A 318 -8.61 17.42 -9.86
C PRO A 318 -9.56 18.36 -10.61
N ASP A 319 -9.02 19.36 -11.29
CA ASP A 319 -9.80 20.31 -12.08
C ASP A 319 -10.46 19.64 -13.28
N THR A 320 -9.80 18.62 -13.84
CA THR A 320 -10.27 17.89 -15.01
C THR A 320 -10.19 16.37 -14.75
N VAL A 321 -11.23 15.64 -15.13
CA VAL A 321 -11.23 14.18 -15.21
C VAL A 321 -11.55 13.77 -16.64
N ILE A 322 -10.75 12.87 -17.22
CA ILE A 322 -10.85 12.41 -18.61
C ILE A 322 -11.14 10.91 -18.61
N SER A 323 -12.25 10.49 -19.21
CA SER A 323 -12.55 9.07 -19.43
C SER A 323 -13.65 8.89 -20.49
N GLN A 324 -13.54 7.84 -21.30
CA GLN A 324 -14.59 7.42 -22.25
C GLN A 324 -15.53 6.35 -21.70
N ALA A 325 -15.27 5.86 -20.48
CA ALA A 325 -16.04 4.75 -19.90
C ALA A 325 -17.36 5.18 -19.23
N ALA A 326 -17.64 6.47 -19.06
CA ALA A 326 -18.86 6.94 -18.40
C ALA A 326 -20.10 6.72 -19.27
N ALA A 327 -21.14 6.08 -18.70
CA ALA A 327 -22.43 5.91 -19.39
C ALA A 327 -23.23 7.23 -19.48
N ASP A 328 -23.14 8.07 -18.44
CA ASP A 328 -23.74 9.40 -18.39
C ASP A 328 -22.68 10.44 -18.02
N PRO A 329 -22.07 11.10 -19.02
CA PRO A 329 -21.04 12.12 -18.79
C PRO A 329 -21.54 13.33 -17.99
N ALA A 330 -22.82 13.71 -18.15
CA ALA A 330 -23.39 14.87 -17.44
C ALA A 330 -23.59 14.57 -15.94
N ALA A 331 -24.13 13.40 -15.62
CA ALA A 331 -24.25 12.94 -14.24
C ALA A 331 -22.88 12.78 -13.57
N THR A 332 -21.88 12.24 -14.28
CA THR A 332 -20.51 12.11 -13.80
C THR A 332 -19.90 13.47 -13.47
N ALA A 333 -20.03 14.47 -14.34
CA ALA A 333 -19.54 15.83 -14.10
C ALA A 333 -20.20 16.48 -12.85
N GLN A 334 -21.49 16.26 -12.67
CA GLN A 334 -22.23 16.76 -11.50
C GLN A 334 -21.74 16.10 -10.21
N LEU A 335 -21.57 14.77 -10.21
CA LEU A 335 -21.06 14.01 -9.07
C LEU A 335 -19.66 14.48 -8.65
N LEU A 336 -18.72 14.56 -9.61
CA LEU A 336 -17.35 15.01 -9.36
C LEU A 336 -17.31 16.45 -8.83
N SER A 337 -18.14 17.34 -9.37
CA SER A 337 -18.25 18.73 -8.90
C SER A 337 -18.82 18.81 -7.48
N ALA A 338 -19.79 17.96 -7.15
CA ALA A 338 -20.36 17.88 -5.80
C ALA A 338 -19.33 17.36 -4.78
N LEU A 339 -18.55 16.35 -5.13
CA LEU A 339 -17.47 15.83 -4.29
C LEU A 339 -16.35 16.85 -4.06
N ALA A 340 -16.00 17.61 -5.10
CA ALA A 340 -14.98 18.65 -5.04
C ALA A 340 -15.46 19.94 -4.34
N ASN A 341 -16.76 20.12 -4.14
CA ASN A 341 -17.39 21.39 -3.74
C ASN A 341 -16.98 22.58 -4.64
N ARG A 342 -16.72 22.30 -5.93
CA ARG A 342 -16.36 23.26 -6.99
C ARG A 342 -16.66 22.65 -8.35
N LYS A 343 -16.69 23.49 -9.39
CA LYS A 343 -16.88 22.97 -10.76
C LYS A 343 -15.67 22.15 -11.20
N VAL A 344 -15.92 20.93 -11.63
CA VAL A 344 -14.93 20.00 -12.21
C VAL A 344 -15.30 19.73 -13.67
N ALA A 345 -14.32 19.79 -14.56
CA ALA A 345 -14.51 19.48 -15.95
C ALA A 345 -14.41 17.94 -16.16
N PHE A 346 -15.48 17.32 -16.65
CA PHE A 346 -15.43 15.94 -17.11
C PHE A 346 -15.37 15.91 -18.64
N VAL A 347 -14.33 15.27 -19.18
CA VAL A 347 -14.10 15.19 -20.64
C VAL A 347 -14.30 13.75 -21.08
N HIS A 348 -15.43 13.50 -21.76
CA HIS A 348 -15.76 12.19 -22.29
C HIS A 348 -15.14 11.94 -23.67
N GLU A 349 -15.11 12.96 -24.51
CA GLU A 349 -14.49 12.90 -25.84
C GLU A 349 -13.24 13.79 -25.90
N PRO A 350 -12.09 13.27 -25.46
CA PRO A 350 -10.87 14.06 -25.45
C PRO A 350 -10.36 14.33 -26.87
N GLN A 351 -9.87 15.53 -27.12
CA GLN A 351 -9.30 15.95 -28.40
C GLN A 351 -7.84 16.41 -28.22
N LEU A 352 -7.08 16.46 -29.32
CA LEU A 352 -5.70 16.94 -29.39
C LEU A 352 -4.80 16.30 -28.31
N THR A 353 -4.19 17.07 -27.45
CA THR A 353 -3.27 16.61 -26.40
C THR A 353 -3.95 15.69 -25.40
N ARG A 354 -5.18 15.99 -24.96
CA ARG A 354 -5.96 15.15 -24.04
C ARG A 354 -6.27 13.78 -24.66
N ARG A 355 -6.45 13.70 -25.97
CA ARG A 355 -6.63 12.45 -26.69
C ARG A 355 -5.37 11.58 -26.62
N LYS A 356 -4.19 12.18 -26.83
CA LYS A 356 -2.91 11.47 -26.73
C LYS A 356 -2.68 10.92 -25.30
N TRP A 357 -3.01 11.69 -24.28
CA TRP A 357 -2.96 11.23 -22.88
C TRP A 357 -3.87 10.04 -22.64
N TYR A 358 -5.10 10.10 -23.17
CA TYR A 358 -6.05 9.00 -23.02
C TYR A 358 -5.58 7.74 -23.78
N GLU A 359 -5.10 7.86 -25.00
CA GLU A 359 -4.54 6.76 -25.79
C GLU A 359 -3.32 6.11 -25.09
N MET A 360 -2.47 6.91 -24.47
CA MET A 360 -1.35 6.42 -23.66
C MET A 360 -1.85 5.67 -22.41
N ALA A 361 -2.84 6.21 -21.70
CA ALA A 361 -3.44 5.54 -20.54
C ALA A 361 -4.10 4.20 -20.93
N VAL A 362 -4.76 4.13 -22.09
CA VAL A 362 -5.33 2.87 -22.64
C VAL A 362 -4.22 1.88 -22.96
N THR A 363 -3.14 2.33 -23.62
CA THR A 363 -1.98 1.47 -23.94
C THR A 363 -1.36 0.88 -22.66
N ASN A 364 -1.17 1.71 -21.63
CA ASN A 364 -0.65 1.26 -20.34
C ASN A 364 -1.62 0.31 -19.63
N ALA A 365 -2.93 0.53 -19.75
CA ALA A 365 -3.95 -0.38 -19.23
C ALA A 365 -3.88 -1.76 -19.92
N VAL A 366 -3.70 -1.82 -21.25
CA VAL A 366 -3.53 -3.08 -21.99
C VAL A 366 -2.30 -3.84 -21.51
N ILE A 367 -1.15 -3.18 -21.45
CA ILE A 367 0.10 -3.80 -20.99
C ILE A 367 -0.04 -4.33 -19.56
N ALA A 368 -0.64 -3.53 -18.67
CA ALA A 368 -0.84 -3.92 -17.28
C ALA A 368 -1.81 -5.11 -17.15
N LEU A 369 -2.90 -5.11 -17.93
CA LEU A 369 -3.90 -6.19 -17.93
C LEU A 369 -3.32 -7.49 -18.49
N ASP A 370 -2.62 -7.45 -19.63
CA ASP A 370 -2.01 -8.64 -20.22
C ASP A 370 -0.96 -9.26 -19.28
N ARG A 371 -0.15 -8.43 -18.60
CA ARG A 371 0.78 -8.89 -17.56
C ARG A 371 0.03 -9.53 -16.40
N HIS A 372 -1.03 -8.90 -15.89
CA HIS A 372 -1.83 -9.42 -14.79
C HIS A 372 -2.48 -10.76 -15.13
N ILE A 373 -3.03 -10.91 -16.35
CA ILE A 373 -3.59 -12.17 -16.85
C ILE A 373 -2.50 -13.26 -16.92
N ALA A 374 -1.32 -12.93 -17.45
CA ALA A 374 -0.20 -13.87 -17.53
C ALA A 374 0.31 -14.33 -16.14
N GLU A 375 0.42 -13.39 -15.20
CA GLU A 375 0.78 -13.69 -13.81
C GLU A 375 -0.26 -14.58 -13.13
N SER A 376 -1.56 -14.27 -13.29
CA SER A 376 -2.67 -15.04 -12.72
C SER A 376 -2.79 -16.44 -13.35
N ALA A 377 -2.56 -16.57 -14.65
CA ALA A 377 -2.53 -17.88 -15.33
C ALA A 377 -1.34 -18.72 -14.82
N GLY A 378 -0.20 -18.10 -14.58
CA GLY A 378 0.97 -18.74 -14.00
C GLY A 378 0.70 -19.23 -12.56
N GLU A 379 0.03 -18.46 -11.74
CA GLU A 379 -0.37 -18.85 -10.38
C GLU A 379 -1.39 -19.99 -10.39
N THR A 380 -2.42 -19.90 -11.24
CA THR A 380 -3.40 -20.97 -11.38
C THR A 380 -2.74 -22.29 -11.78
N LYS A 381 -1.82 -22.25 -12.75
CA LYS A 381 -1.05 -23.44 -13.16
C LYS A 381 -0.22 -24.01 -12.02
N ARG A 382 0.39 -23.18 -11.17
CA ARG A 382 1.15 -23.63 -10.00
C ARG A 382 0.26 -24.31 -8.96
N ILE A 383 -0.94 -23.78 -8.73
CA ILE A 383 -1.93 -24.34 -7.82
C ILE A 383 -2.45 -25.68 -8.36
N ASP A 384 -2.78 -25.75 -9.64
CA ASP A 384 -3.25 -26.98 -10.28
C ASP A 384 -2.20 -28.09 -10.22
N ASP A 385 -0.95 -27.75 -10.51
CA ASP A 385 0.16 -28.68 -10.40
C ASP A 385 0.35 -29.14 -8.94
N LEU A 386 0.23 -28.23 -7.97
CA LEU A 386 0.32 -28.57 -6.55
C LEU A 386 -0.80 -29.53 -6.13
N ILE A 387 -2.05 -29.27 -6.51
CA ILE A 387 -3.20 -30.14 -6.22
C ILE A 387 -2.97 -31.52 -6.83
N ASN A 388 -2.53 -31.59 -8.08
CA ASN A 388 -2.27 -32.85 -8.79
C ASN A 388 -1.11 -33.63 -8.16
N VAL A 389 0.01 -32.96 -7.90
CA VAL A 389 1.24 -33.58 -7.34
C VAL A 389 1.00 -34.10 -5.92
N LEU A 390 0.24 -33.39 -5.10
CA LEU A 390 -0.11 -33.81 -3.75
C LEU A 390 -1.33 -34.73 -3.71
N SER A 391 -2.00 -34.96 -4.85
CA SER A 391 -3.24 -35.75 -4.97
C SER A 391 -4.32 -35.27 -4.01
N LEU A 392 -4.53 -33.94 -3.96
CA LEU A 392 -5.55 -33.35 -3.11
C LEU A 392 -6.92 -33.46 -3.79
N GLU A 393 -7.84 -34.16 -3.13
CA GLU A 393 -9.24 -34.26 -3.59
C GLU A 393 -10.02 -33.06 -3.04
N LEU A 394 -10.11 -31.99 -3.82
CA LEU A 394 -10.80 -30.76 -3.44
C LEU A 394 -12.04 -30.55 -4.31
N THR A 395 -13.15 -30.20 -3.68
CA THR A 395 -14.33 -29.67 -4.36
C THR A 395 -14.04 -28.28 -4.94
N ASP A 396 -14.83 -27.82 -5.88
CA ASP A 396 -14.69 -26.45 -6.46
C ASP A 396 -14.73 -25.36 -5.37
N GLN A 397 -15.53 -25.57 -4.33
CA GLN A 397 -15.61 -24.65 -3.21
C GLN A 397 -14.34 -24.66 -2.35
N GLU A 398 -13.81 -25.83 -2.02
CA GLU A 398 -12.56 -25.98 -1.24
C GLU A 398 -11.35 -25.44 -2.04
N ARG A 399 -11.37 -25.64 -3.37
CA ARG A 399 -10.37 -25.06 -4.26
C ARG A 399 -10.43 -23.52 -4.27
N ALA A 400 -11.62 -22.94 -4.24
CA ALA A 400 -11.80 -21.49 -4.17
C ALA A 400 -11.39 -20.91 -2.79
N GLU A 401 -11.49 -21.72 -1.72
CA GLU A 401 -11.10 -21.39 -0.36
C GLU A 401 -9.70 -21.95 0.00
N LEU A 402 -8.89 -22.34 -1.00
CA LEU A 402 -7.56 -22.94 -0.77
C LEU A 402 -6.74 -22.06 0.17
N ARG A 403 -6.23 -22.67 1.24
CA ARG A 403 -5.40 -22.00 2.23
C ARG A 403 -4.19 -22.84 2.58
N ILE A 404 -3.01 -22.25 2.41
CA ILE A 404 -1.73 -22.86 2.76
C ILE A 404 -1.08 -22.02 3.86
N GLU A 405 -0.71 -22.65 4.96
CA GLU A 405 0.05 -22.02 6.04
C GLU A 405 1.47 -22.58 6.05
N CYS A 406 2.48 -21.73 6.18
CA CYS A 406 3.87 -22.16 6.27
C CYS A 406 4.53 -21.65 7.55
N PHE A 407 5.20 -22.55 8.25
CA PHE A 407 5.90 -22.28 9.51
C PHE A 407 7.40 -22.33 9.31
N ASP A 408 8.08 -21.30 9.82
CA ASP A 408 9.54 -21.23 9.92
C ASP A 408 9.95 -20.88 11.35
N ILE A 409 10.94 -21.61 11.88
CA ILE A 409 11.53 -21.35 13.19
C ILE A 409 12.91 -20.74 13.00
N SER A 410 13.09 -19.57 13.55
CA SER A 410 14.33 -18.83 13.44
C SER A 410 14.97 -18.61 14.82
N HIS A 411 16.22 -19.03 14.95
CA HIS A 411 17.03 -18.83 16.15
C HIS A 411 17.99 -17.66 15.99
N THR A 412 18.18 -16.95 17.09
CA THR A 412 19.27 -16.01 17.25
C THR A 412 20.23 -16.52 18.30
N THR A 413 21.52 -16.58 17.98
CA THR A 413 22.59 -16.92 18.93
C THR A 413 22.47 -16.01 20.16
N GLY A 414 22.02 -16.57 21.31
CA GLY A 414 21.92 -15.88 22.59
C GLY A 414 20.64 -15.11 22.88
N GLU A 415 19.61 -15.15 21.99
CA GLU A 415 18.32 -14.44 22.18
C GLU A 415 17.11 -15.37 22.00
N ALA A 416 15.93 -14.88 22.40
CA ALA A 416 14.67 -15.62 22.37
C ALA A 416 14.32 -16.15 20.96
N THR A 417 13.98 -17.43 20.88
CA THR A 417 13.46 -18.11 19.69
C THR A 417 12.14 -17.48 19.25
N GLN A 418 11.97 -17.27 17.95
CA GLN A 418 10.74 -16.77 17.36
C GLN A 418 10.32 -17.65 16.19
N ALA A 419 9.03 -17.96 16.12
CA ALA A 419 8.45 -18.64 14.97
C ALA A 419 7.55 -17.69 14.17
N SER A 420 7.49 -17.92 12.88
CA SER A 420 6.63 -17.22 11.95
C SER A 420 5.65 -18.17 11.28
N CYS A 421 4.43 -17.69 11.06
CA CYS A 421 3.41 -18.32 10.24
C CYS A 421 3.00 -17.34 9.15
N VAL A 422 3.16 -17.73 7.90
CA VAL A 422 2.66 -17.00 6.74
C VAL A 422 1.50 -17.74 6.11
N VAL A 423 0.64 -17.03 5.41
CA VAL A 423 -0.59 -17.59 4.84
C VAL A 423 -0.67 -17.22 3.35
N PHE A 424 -0.87 -18.22 2.51
CA PHE A 424 -1.28 -18.10 1.12
C PHE A 424 -2.78 -18.46 1.04
N ASP A 425 -3.59 -17.60 0.44
CA ASP A 425 -5.06 -17.69 0.43
C ASP A 425 -5.64 -18.22 -0.91
N GLY A 426 -4.86 -18.97 -1.65
CA GLY A 426 -5.24 -19.51 -2.95
C GLY A 426 -5.10 -18.54 -4.12
N THR A 427 -4.81 -17.26 -3.85
CA THR A 427 -4.54 -16.24 -4.89
C THR A 427 -3.24 -15.50 -4.66
N ARG A 428 -2.86 -15.28 -3.40
CA ARG A 428 -1.67 -14.49 -3.04
C ARG A 428 -1.25 -14.73 -1.58
N MET A 429 -0.07 -14.26 -1.27
CA MET A 429 0.38 -14.17 0.12
C MET A 429 -0.44 -13.11 0.88
N ASN A 430 -1.19 -13.52 1.90
CA ASN A 430 -2.08 -12.65 2.68
C ASN A 430 -1.42 -12.19 3.98
N SER A 431 -0.74 -11.07 3.94
CA SER A 431 0.02 -10.54 5.09
C SER A 431 -0.84 -10.14 6.30
N ALA A 432 -2.14 -9.90 6.13
CA ALA A 432 -3.06 -9.61 7.24
C ALA A 432 -3.26 -10.83 8.16
N LEU A 433 -3.08 -12.04 7.61
CA LEU A 433 -3.21 -13.30 8.32
C LEU A 433 -1.88 -13.81 8.90
N TYR A 434 -0.76 -13.16 8.62
CA TYR A 434 0.54 -13.56 9.16
C TYR A 434 0.57 -13.44 10.67
N ARG A 435 1.27 -14.36 11.33
CA ARG A 435 1.43 -14.37 12.79
C ARG A 435 2.89 -14.60 13.16
N ARG A 436 3.31 -13.97 14.25
CA ARG A 436 4.59 -14.22 14.92
C ARG A 436 4.30 -14.77 16.31
N PHE A 437 5.04 -15.80 16.68
CA PHE A 437 4.92 -16.44 17.97
C PHE A 437 6.22 -16.28 18.74
N ASN A 438 6.14 -15.69 19.92
CA ASN A 438 7.24 -15.70 20.86
C ASN A 438 7.27 -17.06 21.56
N ILE A 439 8.42 -17.70 21.54
CA ILE A 439 8.66 -18.98 22.20
C ILE A 439 9.19 -18.70 23.59
N GLU A 440 8.59 -19.32 24.59
CA GLU A 440 8.94 -19.13 26.01
C GLU A 440 9.27 -20.47 26.64
N GLY A 441 10.29 -20.51 27.53
CA GLY A 441 10.64 -21.69 28.28
C GLY A 441 11.33 -22.80 27.48
N VAL A 442 11.76 -22.54 26.25
CA VAL A 442 12.48 -23.50 25.40
C VAL A 442 13.96 -23.14 25.37
N THR A 443 14.82 -24.15 25.58
CA THR A 443 16.27 -23.99 25.50
C THR A 443 16.68 -23.54 24.09
N GLY A 444 17.56 -22.56 23.99
CA GLY A 444 18.02 -22.05 22.70
C GLY A 444 18.60 -23.17 21.82
N GLY A 445 18.05 -23.35 20.62
CA GLY A 445 18.44 -24.40 19.67
C GLY A 445 17.52 -25.63 19.63
N ASP A 446 16.49 -25.71 20.48
CA ASP A 446 15.49 -26.78 20.40
C ASP A 446 14.34 -26.38 19.46
N ASP A 447 14.55 -26.63 18.15
CA ASP A 447 13.56 -26.38 17.09
C ASP A 447 12.29 -27.22 17.26
N TYR A 448 12.40 -28.39 17.86
CA TYR A 448 11.27 -29.31 18.02
C TYR A 448 10.30 -28.81 19.08
N ALA A 449 10.80 -28.41 20.26
CA ALA A 449 9.96 -27.85 21.30
C ALA A 449 9.34 -26.51 20.88
N ALA A 450 10.09 -25.70 20.12
CA ALA A 450 9.58 -24.45 19.56
C ALA A 450 8.44 -24.70 18.55
N MET A 451 8.60 -25.65 17.63
CA MET A 451 7.57 -26.01 16.64
C MET A 451 6.32 -26.54 17.34
N ARG A 452 6.48 -27.44 18.35
CA ARG A 452 5.37 -27.94 19.14
C ARG A 452 4.54 -26.80 19.73
N GLN A 453 5.18 -25.88 20.45
CA GLN A 453 4.50 -24.77 21.11
C GLN A 453 3.73 -23.88 20.13
N VAL A 454 4.28 -23.66 18.94
CA VAL A 454 3.64 -22.83 17.91
C VAL A 454 2.42 -23.51 17.32
N LEU A 455 2.55 -24.78 16.93
CA LEU A 455 1.47 -25.54 16.32
C LEU A 455 0.31 -25.74 17.31
N GLU A 456 0.60 -26.07 18.58
CA GLU A 456 -0.43 -26.14 19.63
C GLU A 456 -1.20 -24.82 19.76
N ARG A 457 -0.47 -23.68 19.87
CA ARG A 457 -1.10 -22.34 20.01
C ARG A 457 -1.89 -21.94 18.77
N ARG A 458 -1.45 -22.35 17.57
CA ARG A 458 -2.11 -22.02 16.31
C ARG A 458 -3.35 -22.86 16.06
N TYR A 459 -3.30 -24.15 16.37
CA TYR A 459 -4.33 -25.11 16.00
C TYR A 459 -5.26 -25.56 17.15
N ALA A 460 -4.99 -25.20 18.41
CA ALA A 460 -5.94 -25.42 19.49
C ALA A 460 -7.33 -24.79 19.24
N PRO A 461 -7.46 -23.58 18.66
CA PRO A 461 -8.76 -23.03 18.27
C PRO A 461 -9.45 -23.85 17.15
N VAL A 462 -8.67 -24.45 16.24
CA VAL A 462 -9.23 -25.34 15.19
C VAL A 462 -9.81 -26.60 15.82
N ALA A 463 -9.08 -27.22 16.75
CA ALA A 463 -9.55 -28.38 17.49
C ALA A 463 -10.84 -28.13 18.30
N ARG A 464 -11.04 -26.87 18.74
CA ARG A 464 -12.29 -26.44 19.42
C ARG A 464 -13.41 -26.02 18.46
N GLY A 465 -13.20 -26.10 17.14
CA GLY A 465 -14.19 -25.67 16.14
C GLY A 465 -14.33 -24.16 15.98
N GLU A 466 -13.42 -23.36 16.56
CA GLU A 466 -13.43 -21.90 16.51
C GLU A 466 -12.80 -21.35 15.20
N ALA A 467 -12.06 -22.19 14.46
CA ALA A 467 -11.41 -21.83 13.20
C ALA A 467 -11.37 -23.02 12.24
N LYS A 468 -11.28 -22.75 10.94
CA LYS A 468 -11.13 -23.78 9.90
C LYS A 468 -9.68 -24.28 9.82
N LEU A 469 -9.50 -25.58 9.59
CA LEU A 469 -8.21 -26.16 9.25
C LEU A 469 -7.77 -25.65 7.85
N PRO A 470 -6.51 -25.29 7.63
CA PRO A 470 -6.02 -24.97 6.29
C PRO A 470 -5.96 -26.22 5.41
N THR A 471 -6.01 -26.06 4.10
CA THR A 471 -5.88 -27.14 3.12
C THR A 471 -4.51 -27.79 3.18
N LEU A 472 -3.46 -27.02 3.48
CA LEU A 472 -2.08 -27.50 3.56
C LEU A 472 -1.29 -26.74 4.64
N VAL A 473 -0.51 -27.49 5.41
CA VAL A 473 0.43 -26.97 6.41
C VAL A 473 1.84 -27.32 5.99
N LEU A 474 2.60 -26.33 5.58
CA LEU A 474 4.00 -26.46 5.22
C LEU A 474 4.89 -26.21 6.45
N VAL A 475 5.83 -27.10 6.68
CA VAL A 475 6.85 -26.99 7.73
C VAL A 475 8.22 -26.88 7.06
N ASP A 476 8.92 -25.74 7.24
CA ASP A 476 10.31 -25.60 6.74
C ASP A 476 11.24 -26.47 7.57
N GLY A 477 11.36 -27.75 7.16
CA GLY A 477 12.15 -28.71 7.89
C GLY A 477 12.09 -30.14 7.39
N GLY A 478 12.93 -30.97 8.00
CA GLY A 478 13.07 -32.39 7.68
C GLY A 478 12.14 -33.29 8.47
N ARG A 479 12.41 -34.61 8.40
CA ARG A 479 11.60 -35.67 9.03
C ARG A 479 11.28 -35.45 10.52
N GLY A 480 12.22 -34.90 11.29
CA GLY A 480 12.00 -34.67 12.73
C GLY A 480 10.97 -33.60 13.01
N GLN A 481 10.96 -32.49 12.26
CA GLN A 481 9.97 -31.41 12.42
C GLN A 481 8.58 -31.86 11.94
N VAL A 482 8.51 -32.67 10.86
CA VAL A 482 7.26 -33.29 10.39
C VAL A 482 6.70 -34.23 11.44
N HIS A 483 7.56 -35.06 12.08
CA HIS A 483 7.15 -35.97 13.14
C HIS A 483 6.58 -35.21 14.33
N MET A 484 7.22 -34.13 14.75
CA MET A 484 6.71 -33.27 15.82
C MET A 484 5.36 -32.64 15.45
N ALA A 485 5.20 -32.16 14.22
CA ALA A 485 3.94 -31.60 13.75
C ALA A 485 2.82 -32.65 13.73
N LYS A 486 3.15 -33.90 13.32
CA LYS A 486 2.25 -35.05 13.37
C LYS A 486 1.77 -35.34 14.78
N ASP A 487 2.68 -35.34 15.76
CA ASP A 487 2.33 -35.64 17.16
C ASP A 487 1.34 -34.61 17.71
N VAL A 488 1.61 -33.31 17.46
CA VAL A 488 0.70 -32.22 17.87
C VAL A 488 -0.68 -32.36 17.23
N PHE A 489 -0.76 -32.63 15.93
CA PHE A 489 -2.04 -32.79 15.25
C PHE A 489 -2.80 -34.01 15.74
N HIS A 490 -2.11 -35.12 16.01
CA HIS A 490 -2.71 -36.31 16.59
C HIS A 490 -3.28 -36.05 18.00
N GLU A 491 -2.53 -35.33 18.84
CA GLU A 491 -2.99 -34.95 20.19
C GLU A 491 -4.20 -33.99 20.14
N LEU A 492 -4.27 -33.12 19.13
CA LEU A 492 -5.40 -32.22 18.92
C LEU A 492 -6.58 -32.85 18.18
N GLY A 493 -6.47 -34.09 17.71
CA GLY A 493 -7.50 -34.77 16.94
C GLY A 493 -7.71 -34.20 15.54
N LEU A 494 -6.67 -33.60 14.94
CA LEU A 494 -6.71 -32.98 13.62
C LEU A 494 -6.16 -33.90 12.53
N ASP A 495 -6.55 -33.64 11.29
CA ASP A 495 -6.09 -34.42 10.13
C ASP A 495 -4.59 -34.17 9.87
N ILE A 496 -3.79 -35.24 9.96
CA ILE A 496 -2.35 -35.20 9.71
C ILE A 496 -1.98 -35.18 8.23
N SER A 497 -2.91 -35.56 7.34
CA SER A 497 -2.65 -35.61 5.88
C SER A 497 -2.34 -34.23 5.27
N VAL A 498 -2.77 -33.16 5.94
CA VAL A 498 -2.52 -31.79 5.51
C VAL A 498 -1.09 -31.32 5.76
N ILE A 499 -0.26 -32.09 6.51
CA ILE A 499 1.09 -31.67 6.90
C ILE A 499 2.12 -32.14 5.87
N VAL A 500 2.89 -31.21 5.34
CA VAL A 500 4.00 -31.45 4.41
C VAL A 500 5.25 -30.72 4.87
N GLY A 501 6.31 -31.46 5.12
CA GLY A 501 7.63 -30.92 5.38
C GLY A 501 8.37 -30.59 4.08
N VAL A 502 9.07 -29.48 4.07
CA VAL A 502 9.91 -29.07 2.95
C VAL A 502 11.36 -29.16 3.37
N ALA A 503 11.99 -30.30 3.08
CA ALA A 503 13.39 -30.52 3.41
C ALA A 503 14.30 -30.01 2.31
N LYS A 504 15.42 -29.38 2.69
CA LYS A 504 16.46 -28.95 1.75
C LYS A 504 17.11 -30.15 1.09
N GLY A 505 17.19 -30.17 -0.23
CA GLY A 505 17.81 -31.23 -0.99
C GLY A 505 19.32 -31.34 -0.78
N GLU A 506 19.95 -32.39 -1.32
CA GLU A 506 21.40 -32.61 -1.24
C GLU A 506 22.17 -31.39 -1.73
N GLY A 507 23.16 -30.94 -0.94
CA GLY A 507 23.99 -29.77 -1.27
C GLY A 507 23.31 -28.42 -1.05
N ARG A 508 22.11 -28.35 -0.43
CA ARG A 508 21.33 -27.11 -0.19
C ARG A 508 21.04 -26.29 -1.47
N LYS A 509 20.97 -26.93 -2.61
CA LYS A 509 20.62 -26.29 -3.87
C LYS A 509 19.11 -26.08 -3.96
N THR A 510 18.69 -24.89 -4.31
CA THR A 510 17.29 -24.53 -4.62
C THR A 510 16.80 -25.35 -5.81
N GLY A 511 15.61 -25.91 -5.72
CA GLY A 511 15.00 -26.73 -6.78
C GLY A 511 15.21 -28.25 -6.61
N LEU A 512 15.86 -28.69 -5.52
CA LEU A 512 16.04 -30.10 -5.16
C LEU A 512 15.41 -30.42 -3.80
N GLU A 513 14.41 -29.64 -3.39
CA GLU A 513 13.69 -29.87 -2.14
C GLU A 513 12.93 -31.20 -2.19
N THR A 514 12.92 -31.88 -1.04
CA THR A 514 12.17 -33.12 -0.83
C THR A 514 10.96 -32.83 0.02
N LEU A 515 9.77 -33.20 -0.46
CA LEU A 515 8.53 -33.13 0.28
C LEU A 515 8.39 -34.37 1.16
N ILE A 516 8.12 -34.18 2.45
CA ILE A 516 7.99 -35.23 3.44
C ILE A 516 6.59 -35.17 4.01
N PHE A 517 5.86 -36.29 3.96
CA PHE A 517 4.46 -36.37 4.37
C PHE A 517 4.33 -36.93 5.78
N ALA A 518 3.43 -36.37 6.58
CA ALA A 518 3.17 -36.83 7.94
C ALA A 518 2.32 -38.11 7.97
N ASP A 519 1.55 -38.42 6.93
CA ASP A 519 0.72 -39.61 6.78
C ASP A 519 1.51 -40.87 6.40
N GLY A 520 2.81 -40.77 6.18
CA GLY A 520 3.68 -41.89 5.87
C GLY A 520 3.83 -42.24 4.38
N ARG A 521 3.26 -41.43 3.48
CA ARG A 521 3.56 -41.52 2.04
C ARG A 521 5.07 -41.40 1.78
N GLN A 522 5.53 -41.99 0.68
CA GLN A 522 6.93 -41.89 0.27
C GLN A 522 7.31 -40.42 0.03
N PRO A 523 8.50 -40.00 0.45
CA PRO A 523 8.98 -38.64 0.16
C PRO A 523 9.01 -38.39 -1.36
N LEU A 524 8.62 -37.20 -1.74
CA LEU A 524 8.51 -36.79 -3.14
C LEU A 524 9.57 -35.74 -3.48
N VAL A 525 10.32 -35.98 -4.53
CA VAL A 525 11.28 -35.00 -5.09
C VAL A 525 10.70 -34.46 -6.37
N LEU A 526 10.45 -33.15 -6.38
CA LEU A 526 9.97 -32.43 -7.55
C LEU A 526 11.18 -31.79 -8.25
N GLY A 527 11.24 -31.88 -9.59
CA GLY A 527 12.29 -31.21 -10.33
C GLY A 527 12.20 -29.68 -10.24
N ALA A 528 13.31 -28.99 -10.44
CA ALA A 528 13.39 -27.52 -10.35
C ALA A 528 12.43 -26.77 -11.29
N ALA A 529 11.95 -27.42 -12.34
CA ALA A 529 10.97 -26.86 -13.27
C ALA A 529 9.49 -27.11 -12.86
N SER A 530 9.23 -27.81 -11.72
CA SER A 530 7.86 -28.06 -11.27
C SER A 530 7.19 -26.77 -10.83
N PRO A 531 6.02 -26.43 -11.39
CA PRO A 531 5.23 -25.27 -10.94
C PRO A 531 4.79 -25.40 -9.47
N ALA A 532 4.46 -26.61 -8.99
CA ALA A 532 4.14 -26.88 -7.60
C ALA A 532 5.31 -26.55 -6.66
N LEU A 533 6.53 -26.98 -7.01
CA LEU A 533 7.72 -26.67 -6.23
C LEU A 533 8.01 -25.17 -6.19
N MET A 534 7.80 -24.46 -7.31
CA MET A 534 7.94 -22.99 -7.35
C MET A 534 6.97 -22.29 -6.39
N LEU A 535 5.72 -22.77 -6.27
CA LEU A 535 4.75 -22.22 -5.31
C LEU A 535 5.17 -22.51 -3.87
N ILE A 536 5.54 -23.74 -3.55
CA ILE A 536 6.01 -24.13 -2.21
C ILE A 536 7.24 -23.31 -1.82
N ALA A 537 8.23 -23.16 -2.73
CA ALA A 537 9.43 -22.38 -2.48
C ALA A 537 9.10 -20.90 -2.22
N MET A 538 8.20 -20.31 -3.01
CA MET A 538 7.75 -18.92 -2.81
C MET A 538 7.13 -18.72 -1.42
N ILE A 539 6.25 -19.63 -0.98
CA ILE A 539 5.59 -19.54 0.34
C ILE A 539 6.62 -19.73 1.47
N ARG A 540 7.55 -20.68 1.33
CA ARG A 540 8.64 -20.92 2.29
C ARG A 540 9.57 -19.71 2.41
N ASP A 541 10.01 -19.17 1.29
CA ASP A 541 10.93 -18.02 1.26
C ASP A 541 10.27 -16.78 1.88
N GLU A 542 8.96 -16.62 1.72
CA GLU A 542 8.20 -15.57 2.39
C GLU A 542 8.14 -15.80 3.92
N ALA A 543 7.97 -17.05 4.39
CA ALA A 543 8.03 -17.38 5.82
C ALA A 543 9.39 -17.01 6.41
N HIS A 544 10.46 -17.39 5.73
CA HIS A 544 11.83 -17.04 6.12
C HIS A 544 12.09 -15.53 6.12
N ARG A 545 11.65 -14.81 5.06
CA ARG A 545 11.74 -13.35 4.97
C ARG A 545 11.01 -12.66 6.11
N PHE A 546 9.79 -13.15 6.45
CA PHE A 546 8.97 -12.59 7.52
C PHE A 546 9.61 -12.81 8.90
N ALA A 547 10.22 -13.98 9.13
CA ALA A 547 10.96 -14.29 10.34
C ALA A 547 12.18 -13.36 10.52
N ILE A 548 13.03 -13.23 9.47
CA ILE A 548 14.23 -12.37 9.50
C ILE A 548 13.87 -10.90 9.78
N THR A 549 12.81 -10.38 9.16
CA THR A 549 12.39 -8.99 9.39
C THR A 549 11.94 -8.76 10.83
N GLY A 550 11.25 -9.72 11.44
CA GLY A 550 10.87 -9.68 12.86
C GLY A 550 12.07 -9.63 13.80
N MET A 551 13.05 -10.48 13.55
CA MET A 551 14.29 -10.53 14.32
C MET A 551 15.12 -9.24 14.22
N ARG A 552 15.27 -8.69 13.01
CA ARG A 552 15.98 -7.41 12.81
C ARG A 552 15.32 -6.25 13.55
N ALA A 553 13.99 -6.17 13.52
CA ALA A 553 13.23 -5.14 14.25
C ALA A 553 13.42 -5.29 15.77
N ARG A 554 13.41 -6.51 16.29
CA ARG A 554 13.61 -6.81 17.72
C ARG A 554 15.04 -6.52 18.16
N ARG A 555 16.05 -6.97 17.40
CA ARG A 555 17.47 -6.65 17.65
C ARG A 555 17.74 -5.15 17.66
N SER A 556 17.15 -4.40 16.73
CA SER A 556 17.25 -2.94 16.73
C SER A 556 16.66 -2.35 18.00
N LYS A 557 15.52 -2.87 18.47
CA LYS A 557 14.86 -2.42 19.70
C LYS A 557 15.67 -2.79 20.95
N THR A 558 16.20 -4.01 21.04
CA THR A 558 16.99 -4.50 22.18
C THR A 558 18.36 -3.80 22.23
N ARG A 559 19.07 -3.67 21.10
CA ARG A 559 20.33 -2.90 21.03
C ARG A 559 20.15 -1.43 21.41
N GLN A 560 19.03 -0.81 21.07
CA GLN A 560 18.72 0.55 21.48
C GLN A 560 18.39 0.66 22.96
N THR A 561 17.91 -0.43 23.57
CA THR A 561 17.53 -0.48 24.98
C THR A 561 18.74 -0.73 25.87
N SER A 562 19.62 -1.69 25.52
CA SER A 562 20.75 -2.08 26.36
C SER A 562 21.82 -0.98 26.46
N ARG A 563 22.16 -0.28 25.39
CA ARG A 563 23.23 0.75 25.40
C ARG A 563 23.04 1.90 26.39
N LEU A 564 21.79 2.23 26.77
CA LEU A 564 21.52 3.25 27.78
C LEU A 564 21.39 2.67 29.18
N GLU A 565 20.97 1.41 29.30
CA GLU A 565 20.85 0.73 30.61
C GLU A 565 22.20 0.29 31.17
N ASP A 566 23.21 0.11 30.30
CA ASP A 566 24.59 -0.23 30.68
C ASP A 566 25.36 0.97 31.27
N ILE A 567 24.79 2.19 31.19
CA ILE A 567 25.43 3.40 31.74
C ILE A 567 25.04 3.56 33.19
N GLU A 568 26.03 3.50 34.09
CA GLU A 568 25.85 3.69 35.52
C GLU A 568 25.17 5.05 35.80
N GLY A 569 24.04 5.01 36.52
CA GLY A 569 23.22 6.20 36.81
C GLY A 569 22.06 6.45 35.86
N ILE A 570 21.83 5.64 34.78
CA ILE A 570 20.67 5.72 33.92
C ILE A 570 19.67 4.63 34.29
N GLY A 571 18.71 4.98 35.13
CA GLY A 571 17.53 4.13 35.38
C GLY A 571 16.41 4.38 34.39
N PRO A 572 15.31 3.59 34.46
CA PRO A 572 14.17 3.65 33.49
C PRO A 572 13.58 5.05 33.31
N VAL A 573 13.56 5.86 34.38
CA VAL A 573 12.99 7.23 34.37
C VAL A 573 13.86 8.18 33.54
N ARG A 574 15.18 8.20 33.81
CA ARG A 574 16.14 9.06 33.09
C ARG A 574 16.24 8.64 31.61
N ARG A 575 16.26 7.34 31.35
CA ARG A 575 16.20 6.80 29.99
C ARG A 575 14.95 7.27 29.24
N ARG A 576 13.76 7.17 29.84
CA ARG A 576 12.51 7.63 29.24
C ARG A 576 12.56 9.12 28.92
N ARG A 577 13.07 9.95 29.81
CA ARG A 577 13.26 11.39 29.61
C ARG A 577 14.21 11.68 28.43
N LEU A 578 15.38 11.02 28.38
CA LEU A 578 16.33 11.12 27.27
C LEU A 578 15.69 10.78 25.92
N LEU A 579 15.04 9.62 25.83
CA LEU A 579 14.43 9.17 24.57
C LEU A 579 13.22 10.01 24.16
N THR A 580 12.45 10.54 25.11
CA THR A 580 11.32 11.43 24.81
C THR A 580 11.81 12.80 24.36
N HIS A 581 12.84 13.35 25.01
CA HIS A 581 13.39 14.66 24.67
C HIS A 581 14.04 14.68 23.27
N PHE A 582 14.83 13.66 22.94
CA PHE A 582 15.51 13.56 21.64
C PHE A 582 14.71 12.84 20.56
N GLY A 583 13.51 12.32 20.86
CA GLY A 583 12.69 11.59 19.89
C GLY A 583 13.26 10.22 19.47
N GLY A 584 14.26 9.69 20.21
CA GLY A 584 14.83 8.36 20.00
C GLY A 584 16.36 8.29 20.10
N MET A 585 16.88 7.06 20.09
CA MET A 585 18.32 6.76 20.26
C MET A 585 19.22 7.39 19.20
N LYS A 586 18.74 7.47 17.94
CA LYS A 586 19.51 8.01 16.83
C LYS A 586 19.78 9.52 16.99
N ALA A 587 18.78 10.24 17.47
CA ALA A 587 18.92 11.66 17.76
C ALA A 587 19.77 11.90 19.04
N LEU A 588 19.62 11.07 20.06
CA LEU A 588 20.43 11.10 21.26
C LEU A 588 21.92 10.82 20.95
N LYS A 589 22.24 9.88 20.09
CA LYS A 589 23.61 9.61 19.63
C LYS A 589 24.24 10.82 18.90
N ASN A 590 23.43 11.67 18.28
CA ASN A 590 23.90 12.85 17.55
C ASN A 590 23.86 14.15 18.38
N ALA A 591 23.43 14.07 19.65
CA ALA A 591 23.32 15.21 20.55
C ALA A 591 24.67 15.58 21.18
N SER A 592 24.88 16.85 21.46
CA SER A 592 26.08 17.32 22.18
C SER A 592 25.96 17.03 23.71
N VAL A 593 27.08 17.04 24.38
CA VAL A 593 27.13 16.91 25.87
C VAL A 593 26.28 18.01 26.52
N GLU A 594 26.34 19.23 25.97
CA GLU A 594 25.58 20.37 26.49
C GLU A 594 24.07 20.17 26.37
N ASP A 595 23.61 19.57 25.25
CA ASP A 595 22.18 19.30 25.03
C ASP A 595 21.67 18.16 25.89
N ILE A 596 22.49 17.14 26.12
CA ILE A 596 22.18 16.04 27.03
C ILE A 596 22.08 16.54 28.47
N ALA A 597 22.95 17.45 28.86
CA ALA A 597 22.99 18.04 30.22
C ALA A 597 21.81 18.99 30.53
N LYS A 598 21.09 19.49 29.49
CA LYS A 598 19.88 20.32 29.67
C LYS A 598 18.65 19.54 30.14
N ILE A 599 18.74 18.21 30.14
CA ILE A 599 17.60 17.37 30.55
C ILE A 599 17.54 17.31 32.08
N ASP A 600 16.36 17.57 32.61
CA ASP A 600 16.11 17.50 34.04
C ASP A 600 16.49 16.14 34.65
N GLY A 601 17.37 16.17 35.67
CA GLY A 601 17.91 14.98 36.32
C GLY A 601 19.17 14.38 35.67
N ILE A 602 19.75 15.01 34.63
CA ILE A 602 21.03 14.62 34.02
C ILE A 602 22.10 15.66 34.38
N SER A 603 23.10 15.26 35.16
CA SER A 603 24.25 16.11 35.48
C SER A 603 25.21 16.17 34.27
N ARG A 604 26.03 17.22 34.18
CA ARG A 604 27.05 17.36 33.14
C ARG A 604 28.00 16.14 33.08
N LYS A 605 28.40 15.61 34.22
CA LYS A 605 29.25 14.42 34.34
C LYS A 605 28.54 13.18 33.73
N LEU A 606 27.25 13.03 34.02
CA LEU A 606 26.44 11.94 33.45
C LEU A 606 26.22 12.12 31.94
N ALA A 607 26.06 13.37 31.48
CA ALA A 607 25.95 13.67 30.03
C ALA A 607 27.25 13.34 29.29
N GLU A 608 28.41 13.61 29.87
CA GLU A 608 29.72 13.24 29.31
C GLU A 608 29.89 11.70 29.25
N GLN A 609 29.44 10.97 30.25
CA GLN A 609 29.44 9.50 30.26
C GLN A 609 28.51 8.94 29.17
N ILE A 610 27.30 9.49 29.04
CA ILE A 610 26.35 9.10 27.97
C ILE A 610 26.99 9.33 26.61
N TYR A 611 27.55 10.50 26.38
CA TYR A 611 28.19 10.86 25.12
C TYR A 611 29.38 9.93 24.81
N SER A 612 30.27 9.70 25.76
CA SER A 612 31.46 8.86 25.59
C SER A 612 31.08 7.40 25.29
N GLN A 613 30.11 6.83 25.99
CA GLN A 613 29.65 5.46 25.74
C GLN A 613 28.88 5.30 24.43
N LEU A 614 28.15 6.33 23.98
CA LEU A 614 27.44 6.29 22.70
C LEU A 614 28.39 6.45 21.50
N HIS A 615 29.59 7.04 21.68
CA HIS A 615 30.58 7.30 20.63
C HIS A 615 31.87 6.48 20.79
N GLY A 616 32.12 5.91 21.96
CA GLY A 616 33.36 5.20 22.28
C GLY A 616 33.52 3.79 21.66
N SER A 617 32.55 3.30 20.89
CA SER A 617 32.60 1.98 20.24
C SER A 617 32.94 2.00 18.75
N ASP A 618 33.30 3.15 18.18
CA ASP A 618 33.66 3.27 16.75
C ASP A 618 35.19 3.35 16.52
N CYS A 619 36.01 3.08 17.58
CA CYS A 619 37.47 2.97 17.50
C CYS A 619 37.95 1.65 18.11
N ALA A 620 37.57 0.50 17.54
CA ALA A 620 38.27 -0.78 17.70
C ALA A 620 37.98 -1.67 16.48
#